data_d03fbe8c0d5ced6b59354eab1339218d
#
_entry.id   d03fbe8c0d5ced6b59354eab1339218d
#
_cell.length_a   1.000
_cell.length_b   1.000
_cell.length_c   1.000
_cell.angle_alpha   90.00
_cell.angle_beta   90.00
_cell.angle_gamma   90.00
#
_symmetry.space_group_name_H-M   'P 1'
#
loop_
_entity.id
_entity.type
_entity.pdbx_description
1 polymer ?
#
loop_
_entity_poly.entity_id
_entity_poly.type
_entity_poly.pdbx_seq_one_letter_code
_entity_poly.pdbx_strand_id
1 'polypeptide(L)'
;MNDLTLHETLYRGADAIAKLGAIKIAVCGAGALGSLLIDNLVRQGVRHVVAIDLDRVEAHNAGTQLYGQSDVGAFKVDILKAQCFRSVGVEITAINTWLDERTIKKSLREAELVIDTFDNSASRRLVTDYCRANAIACVHLGLNADYGEVRWNEAYRVPNDVVAQDVCAYPLARNLILLTVAAGSEVVVRYVLDRRRENYSVTLKDLKINVEPDE
;
A
#
# COMPACT_ATOMS: atom_id res chain seq x y z
N MET A 1 -24.63 -3.40 -13.02
CA MET A 1 -23.19 -3.70 -13.09
C MET A 1 -22.48 -2.37 -13.24
N ASN A 2 -21.48 -2.06 -12.45
CA ASN A 2 -20.75 -0.80 -12.58
C ASN A 2 -19.71 -0.97 -13.72
N ASP A 3 -19.79 -0.17 -14.77
CA ASP A 3 -18.92 -0.28 -15.95
C ASP A 3 -17.43 -0.13 -15.59
N LEU A 4 -17.12 0.62 -14.52
CA LEU A 4 -15.74 0.83 -14.06
C LEU A 4 -15.05 -0.44 -13.53
N THR A 5 -15.80 -1.43 -13.06
CA THR A 5 -15.27 -2.71 -12.57
C THR A 5 -15.69 -3.89 -13.43
N LEU A 6 -16.14 -3.65 -14.67
CA LEU A 6 -16.69 -4.68 -15.54
C LEU A 6 -15.72 -5.86 -15.71
N HIS A 7 -14.46 -5.61 -16.06
CA HIS A 7 -13.48 -6.66 -16.32
C HIS A 7 -13.09 -7.43 -15.02
N GLU A 8 -12.94 -6.74 -13.91
CA GLU A 8 -12.73 -7.38 -12.60
C GLU A 8 -13.96 -8.23 -12.19
N THR A 9 -15.17 -7.72 -12.46
CA THR A 9 -16.41 -8.47 -12.20
C THR A 9 -16.51 -9.72 -13.07
N LEU A 10 -16.14 -9.65 -14.33
CA LEU A 10 -16.14 -10.81 -15.24
C LEU A 10 -15.09 -11.85 -14.82
N TYR A 11 -13.95 -11.42 -14.32
CA TYR A 11 -12.85 -12.30 -13.90
C TYR A 11 -13.08 -12.92 -12.52
N ARG A 12 -13.50 -12.12 -11.52
CA ARG A 12 -13.60 -12.53 -10.11
C ARG A 12 -15.02 -12.86 -9.64
N GLY A 13 -16.03 -12.42 -10.38
CA GLY A 13 -17.44 -12.52 -9.99
C GLY A 13 -17.96 -11.30 -9.22
N ALA A 14 -19.27 -11.11 -9.24
CA ALA A 14 -19.93 -9.98 -8.59
C ALA A 14 -19.78 -9.98 -7.07
N ASP A 15 -19.82 -11.15 -6.43
CA ASP A 15 -19.65 -11.30 -4.98
C ASP A 15 -18.26 -10.88 -4.51
N ALA A 16 -17.22 -11.16 -5.31
CA ALA A 16 -15.87 -10.73 -5.03
C ALA A 16 -15.77 -9.19 -5.04
N ILE A 17 -16.36 -8.54 -6.04
CA ILE A 17 -16.36 -7.07 -6.13
C ILE A 17 -17.18 -6.46 -4.99
N ALA A 18 -18.28 -7.08 -4.57
CA ALA A 18 -19.05 -6.64 -3.41
C ALA A 18 -18.21 -6.69 -2.12
N LYS A 19 -17.46 -7.78 -1.89
CA LYS A 19 -16.56 -7.92 -0.74
C LYS A 19 -15.43 -6.86 -0.77
N LEU A 20 -14.81 -6.64 -1.95
CA LEU A 20 -13.79 -5.59 -2.12
C LEU A 20 -14.35 -4.19 -1.86
N GLY A 21 -15.60 -3.95 -2.26
CA GLY A 21 -16.27 -2.67 -2.03
C GLY A 21 -16.65 -2.42 -0.56
N ALA A 22 -16.75 -3.46 0.25
CA ALA A 22 -17.18 -3.35 1.65
C ALA A 22 -16.02 -3.22 2.64
N ILE A 23 -14.83 -3.77 2.33
CA ILE A 23 -13.70 -3.78 3.27
C ILE A 23 -13.15 -2.37 3.51
N LYS A 24 -12.77 -2.09 4.76
CA LYS A 24 -12.11 -0.85 5.16
C LYS A 24 -10.60 -1.05 5.26
N ILE A 25 -9.85 -0.40 4.39
CA ILE A 25 -8.39 -0.53 4.29
C ILE A 25 -7.72 0.78 4.69
N ALA A 26 -6.71 0.71 5.57
CA ALA A 26 -5.80 1.82 5.81
C ALA A 26 -4.45 1.54 5.15
N VAL A 27 -3.94 2.50 4.37
CA VAL A 27 -2.60 2.44 3.76
C VAL A 27 -1.72 3.46 4.44
N CYS A 28 -0.68 2.98 5.09
CA CYS A 28 0.33 3.76 5.79
C CYS A 28 1.52 4.01 4.85
N GLY A 29 1.69 5.27 4.43
CA GLY A 29 2.63 5.68 3.38
C GLY A 29 1.94 5.87 2.03
N ALA A 30 2.24 7.00 1.37
CA ALA A 30 1.76 7.34 0.04
C ALA A 30 2.92 7.58 -0.94
N GLY A 31 4.04 6.89 -0.70
CA GLY A 31 5.24 6.92 -1.54
C GLY A 31 5.14 6.03 -2.78
N ALA A 32 6.28 5.47 -3.19
CA ALA A 32 6.40 4.67 -4.42
C ALA A 32 5.46 3.44 -4.43
N LEU A 33 5.39 2.70 -3.32
CA LEU A 33 4.48 1.56 -3.21
C LEU A 33 3.05 2.00 -2.93
N GLY A 34 2.83 2.82 -1.90
CA GLY A 34 1.49 3.14 -1.41
C GLY A 34 0.64 3.91 -2.41
N SER A 35 1.21 4.88 -3.15
CA SER A 35 0.45 5.66 -4.12
C SER A 35 -0.09 4.80 -5.27
N LEU A 36 0.75 3.93 -5.82
CA LEU A 36 0.38 3.02 -6.91
C LEU A 36 -0.55 1.90 -6.42
N LEU A 37 -0.35 1.41 -5.19
CA LEU A 37 -1.21 0.39 -4.60
C LEU A 37 -2.62 0.91 -4.36
N ILE A 38 -2.77 2.12 -3.85
CA ILE A 38 -4.08 2.76 -3.64
C ILE A 38 -4.81 2.90 -4.97
N ASP A 39 -4.16 3.45 -6.01
CA ASP A 39 -4.76 3.55 -7.34
C ASP A 39 -5.21 2.19 -7.90
N ASN A 40 -4.37 1.16 -7.74
CA ASN A 40 -4.69 -0.19 -8.21
C ASN A 40 -5.89 -0.79 -7.44
N LEU A 41 -5.91 -0.68 -6.12
CA LEU A 41 -7.00 -1.22 -5.29
C LEU A 41 -8.35 -0.56 -5.58
N VAL A 42 -8.40 0.77 -5.74
CA VAL A 42 -9.67 1.45 -6.05
C VAL A 42 -10.18 1.10 -7.45
N ARG A 43 -9.29 0.84 -8.42
CA ARG A 43 -9.66 0.34 -9.75
C ARG A 43 -10.19 -1.08 -9.72
N GLN A 44 -9.70 -1.92 -8.80
CA GLN A 44 -10.19 -3.29 -8.58
C GLN A 44 -11.52 -3.35 -7.82
N GLY A 45 -12.02 -2.22 -7.32
CA GLY A 45 -13.34 -2.15 -6.68
C GLY A 45 -13.34 -1.82 -5.19
N VAL A 46 -12.18 -1.60 -4.56
CA VAL A 46 -12.11 -1.14 -3.16
C VAL A 46 -12.67 0.28 -3.07
N ARG A 47 -13.56 0.54 -2.08
CA ARG A 47 -14.26 1.83 -1.92
C ARG A 47 -13.87 2.59 -0.66
N HIS A 48 -13.46 1.89 0.38
CA HIS A 48 -13.18 2.49 1.68
C HIS A 48 -11.69 2.42 1.98
N VAL A 49 -10.95 3.43 1.53
CA VAL A 49 -9.49 3.57 1.73
C VAL A 49 -9.21 4.79 2.57
N VAL A 50 -8.37 4.61 3.59
CA VAL A 50 -7.72 5.69 4.34
C VAL A 50 -6.26 5.74 3.92
N ALA A 51 -5.80 6.83 3.34
CA ALA A 51 -4.40 7.07 2.99
C ALA A 51 -3.77 7.97 4.06
N ILE A 52 -2.65 7.54 4.63
CA ILE A 52 -1.96 8.24 5.73
C ILE A 52 -0.54 8.56 5.31
N ASP A 53 -0.20 9.83 5.18
CA ASP A 53 1.13 10.32 4.85
C ASP A 53 1.23 11.80 5.16
N LEU A 54 2.37 12.27 5.65
CA LEU A 54 2.63 13.67 5.97
C LEU A 54 3.30 14.43 4.82
N ASP A 55 3.93 13.71 3.89
CA ASP A 55 4.84 14.29 2.92
C ASP A 55 4.13 15.11 1.86
N ARG A 56 4.91 16.02 1.30
CA ARG A 56 4.58 16.73 0.07
C ARG A 56 5.22 16.03 -1.13
N VAL A 57 4.62 16.25 -2.28
CA VAL A 57 5.18 15.79 -3.55
C VAL A 57 6.44 16.58 -3.86
N GLU A 58 7.52 15.88 -4.19
CA GLU A 58 8.78 16.44 -4.66
C GLU A 58 9.02 16.06 -6.13
N ALA A 59 9.84 16.84 -6.83
CA ALA A 59 10.05 16.66 -8.28
C ALA A 59 10.55 15.24 -8.64
N HIS A 60 11.42 14.64 -7.81
CA HIS A 60 11.95 13.30 -8.04
C HIS A 60 10.87 12.19 -7.85
N ASN A 61 9.77 12.49 -7.17
CA ASN A 61 8.69 11.52 -6.97
C ASN A 61 7.96 11.17 -8.29
N ALA A 62 7.94 12.10 -9.27
CA ALA A 62 7.24 11.89 -10.54
C ALA A 62 7.75 10.66 -11.34
N GLY A 63 9.00 10.24 -11.11
CA GLY A 63 9.57 9.07 -11.78
C GLY A 63 9.12 7.72 -11.21
N THR A 64 8.77 7.66 -9.93
CA THR A 64 8.53 6.42 -9.20
C THR A 64 7.17 6.31 -8.54
N GLN A 65 6.50 7.43 -8.29
CA GLN A 65 5.21 7.51 -7.60
C GLN A 65 4.08 7.88 -8.59
N LEU A 66 2.86 7.98 -8.11
CA LEU A 66 1.68 8.28 -8.95
C LEU A 66 1.55 9.79 -9.26
N TYR A 67 2.41 10.62 -8.75
CA TYR A 67 2.35 12.08 -8.86
C TYR A 67 2.99 12.60 -10.14
N GLY A 68 2.52 13.76 -10.60
CA GLY A 68 3.07 14.48 -11.73
C GLY A 68 3.84 15.75 -11.30
N GLN A 69 4.52 16.39 -12.27
CA GLN A 69 5.25 17.64 -12.01
C GLN A 69 4.35 18.79 -11.53
N SER A 70 3.09 18.81 -11.97
CA SER A 70 2.09 19.79 -11.52
C SER A 70 1.69 19.65 -10.06
N ASP A 71 1.98 18.52 -9.44
CA ASP A 71 1.59 18.21 -8.06
C ASP A 71 2.67 18.62 -7.04
N VAL A 72 3.86 19.03 -7.51
CA VAL A 72 4.99 19.38 -6.64
C VAL A 72 4.61 20.45 -5.62
N GLY A 73 4.89 20.18 -4.34
CA GLY A 73 4.57 21.03 -3.20
C GLY A 73 3.21 20.74 -2.54
N ALA A 74 2.29 20.02 -3.20
CA ALA A 74 1.04 19.60 -2.61
C ALA A 74 1.23 18.39 -1.68
N PHE A 75 0.33 18.16 -0.74
CA PHE A 75 0.38 16.97 0.10
C PHE A 75 0.03 15.71 -0.72
N LYS A 76 0.83 14.65 -0.55
CA LYS A 76 0.67 13.39 -1.29
C LYS A 76 -0.74 12.81 -1.18
N VAL A 77 -1.28 12.75 0.04
CA VAL A 77 -2.61 12.17 0.27
C VAL A 77 -3.75 12.99 -0.34
N ASP A 78 -3.62 14.32 -0.43
CA ASP A 78 -4.63 15.18 -1.06
C ASP A 78 -4.66 14.99 -2.58
N ILE A 79 -3.48 14.84 -3.20
CA ILE A 79 -3.38 14.52 -4.63
C ILE A 79 -3.97 13.14 -4.90
N LEU A 80 -3.66 12.12 -4.09
CA LEU A 80 -4.24 10.79 -4.25
C LEU A 80 -5.76 10.81 -4.14
N LYS A 81 -6.32 11.54 -3.18
CA LYS A 81 -7.78 11.70 -3.04
C LYS A 81 -8.38 12.25 -4.33
N ALA A 82 -7.79 13.33 -4.86
CA ALA A 82 -8.27 13.94 -6.10
C ALA A 82 -8.11 13.01 -7.32
N GLN A 83 -7.02 12.25 -7.40
CA GLN A 83 -6.77 11.31 -8.49
C GLN A 83 -7.73 10.12 -8.46
N CYS A 84 -7.96 9.49 -7.30
CA CYS A 84 -8.93 8.40 -7.14
C CYS A 84 -10.33 8.84 -7.53
N PHE A 85 -10.75 10.04 -7.09
CA PHE A 85 -12.05 10.59 -7.48
C PHE A 85 -12.17 10.82 -8.98
N ARG A 86 -11.17 11.45 -9.60
CA ARG A 86 -11.17 11.70 -11.06
C ARG A 86 -11.13 10.42 -11.89
N SER A 87 -10.37 9.42 -11.42
CA SER A 87 -10.16 8.18 -12.19
C SER A 87 -11.35 7.23 -12.14
N VAL A 88 -11.92 7.01 -10.96
CA VAL A 88 -12.93 5.96 -10.73
C VAL A 88 -14.08 6.40 -9.81
N GLY A 89 -14.19 7.70 -9.49
CA GLY A 89 -15.25 8.24 -8.64
C GLY A 89 -15.20 7.80 -7.19
N VAL A 90 -14.06 7.29 -6.72
CA VAL A 90 -13.88 6.87 -5.32
C VAL A 90 -13.30 8.00 -4.50
N GLU A 91 -14.01 8.40 -3.45
CA GLU A 91 -13.54 9.39 -2.49
C GLU A 91 -12.84 8.67 -1.33
N ILE A 92 -11.51 8.63 -1.36
CA ILE A 92 -10.70 8.10 -0.26
C ILE A 92 -10.58 9.12 0.87
N THR A 93 -10.32 8.66 2.10
CA THR A 93 -10.01 9.52 3.24
C THR A 93 -8.52 9.83 3.25
N ALA A 94 -8.18 11.11 3.13
CA ALA A 94 -6.80 11.60 3.22
C ALA A 94 -6.50 12.03 4.67
N ILE A 95 -5.46 11.46 5.28
CA ILE A 95 -4.97 11.84 6.61
C ILE A 95 -3.54 12.36 6.48
N ASN A 96 -3.42 13.68 6.46
CA ASN A 96 -2.16 14.37 6.41
C ASN A 96 -1.63 14.60 7.83
N THR A 97 -1.00 13.58 8.40
CA THR A 97 -0.43 13.66 9.75
C THR A 97 0.73 12.70 9.93
N TRP A 98 1.62 13.05 10.85
CA TRP A 98 2.62 12.12 11.35
C TRP A 98 1.92 11.00 12.13
N LEU A 99 2.23 9.76 11.79
CA LEU A 99 1.73 8.61 12.52
C LEU A 99 2.65 8.35 13.72
N ASP A 100 2.11 8.55 14.91
CA ASP A 100 2.76 8.33 16.20
C ASP A 100 1.81 7.59 17.18
N GLU A 101 2.25 7.35 18.40
CA GLU A 101 1.46 6.68 19.43
C GLU A 101 0.13 7.40 19.77
N ARG A 102 0.06 8.71 19.53
CA ARG A 102 -1.13 9.53 19.83
C ARG A 102 -2.14 9.49 18.68
N THR A 103 -1.65 9.47 17.46
CA THR A 103 -2.46 9.59 16.25
C THR A 103 -2.87 8.23 15.67
N ILE A 104 -2.07 7.16 15.87
CA ILE A 104 -2.28 5.84 15.27
C ILE A 104 -3.65 5.24 15.61
N LYS A 105 -4.07 5.35 16.87
CA LYS A 105 -5.37 4.83 17.32
C LYS A 105 -6.54 5.46 16.56
N LYS A 106 -6.50 6.77 16.34
CA LYS A 106 -7.54 7.49 15.61
C LYS A 106 -7.48 7.18 14.11
N SER A 107 -6.27 7.11 13.56
CA SER A 107 -6.05 6.91 12.12
C SER A 107 -6.42 5.50 11.64
N LEU A 108 -6.20 4.47 12.48
CA LEU A 108 -6.46 3.07 12.14
C LEU A 108 -7.73 2.48 12.78
N ARG A 109 -8.52 3.30 13.51
CA ARG A 109 -9.65 2.85 14.34
C ARG A 109 -10.65 1.95 13.60
N GLU A 110 -10.91 2.21 12.34
CA GLU A 110 -11.94 1.52 11.57
C GLU A 110 -11.36 0.56 10.53
N ALA A 111 -10.03 0.43 10.48
CA ALA A 111 -9.39 -0.43 9.50
C ALA A 111 -9.58 -1.91 9.85
N GLU A 112 -10.07 -2.68 8.89
CA GLU A 112 -10.13 -4.16 8.95
C GLU A 112 -8.84 -4.78 8.41
N LEU A 113 -8.13 -4.03 7.56
CA LEU A 113 -6.83 -4.37 7.00
C LEU A 113 -5.95 -3.13 6.98
N VAL A 114 -4.74 -3.24 7.47
CA VAL A 114 -3.70 -2.21 7.37
C VAL A 114 -2.65 -2.67 6.37
N ILE A 115 -2.23 -1.77 5.50
CA ILE A 115 -1.14 -2.00 4.56
C ILE A 115 -0.04 -1.00 4.89
N ASP A 116 1.12 -1.51 5.29
CA ASP A 116 2.29 -0.69 5.62
C ASP A 116 3.24 -0.63 4.42
N THR A 117 3.49 0.58 3.95
CA THR A 117 4.41 0.90 2.86
C THR A 117 5.40 2.00 3.24
N PHE A 118 5.58 2.26 4.54
CA PHE A 118 6.58 3.21 5.02
C PHE A 118 8.00 2.76 4.67
N ASP A 119 8.91 3.71 4.57
CA ASP A 119 10.31 3.50 4.19
C ASP A 119 11.29 3.56 5.36
N ASN A 120 10.81 3.84 6.59
CA ASN A 120 11.62 3.94 7.78
C ASN A 120 11.19 2.95 8.88
N SER A 121 12.17 2.42 9.60
CA SER A 121 11.97 1.37 10.61
C SER A 121 11.11 1.82 11.79
N ALA A 122 11.18 3.10 12.17
CA ALA A 122 10.40 3.62 13.31
C ALA A 122 8.90 3.56 13.03
N SER A 123 8.47 4.07 11.87
CA SER A 123 7.06 4.05 11.44
C SER A 123 6.57 2.62 11.21
N ARG A 124 7.39 1.75 10.57
CA ARG A 124 7.07 0.34 10.38
C ARG A 124 6.88 -0.39 11.71
N ARG A 125 7.75 -0.16 12.69
CA ARG A 125 7.64 -0.75 14.03
C ARG A 125 6.34 -0.33 14.72
N LEU A 126 6.02 0.96 14.68
CA LEU A 126 4.79 1.50 15.26
C LEU A 126 3.54 0.81 14.67
N VAL A 127 3.46 0.68 13.34
CA VAL A 127 2.33 0.00 12.67
C VAL A 127 2.30 -1.48 13.02
N THR A 128 3.44 -2.17 12.95
CA THR A 128 3.59 -3.58 13.31
C THR A 128 3.06 -3.87 14.72
N ASP A 129 3.56 -3.12 15.70
CA ASP A 129 3.25 -3.34 17.12
C ASP A 129 1.79 -2.99 17.42
N TYR A 130 1.29 -1.88 16.85
CA TYR A 130 -0.11 -1.49 17.01
C TYR A 130 -1.07 -2.55 16.43
N CYS A 131 -0.81 -3.04 15.23
CA CYS A 131 -1.66 -4.05 14.60
C CYS A 131 -1.63 -5.37 15.36
N ARG A 132 -0.46 -5.80 15.87
CA ARG A 132 -0.35 -7.00 16.74
C ARG A 132 -1.14 -6.83 18.03
N ALA A 133 -0.98 -5.71 18.72
CA ALA A 133 -1.65 -5.44 20.00
C ALA A 133 -3.18 -5.38 19.87
N ASN A 134 -3.70 -5.01 18.70
CA ASN A 134 -5.13 -4.85 18.46
C ASN A 134 -5.74 -5.95 17.58
N ALA A 135 -4.97 -7.01 17.24
CA ALA A 135 -5.38 -8.11 16.37
C ALA A 135 -5.92 -7.65 15.00
N ILE A 136 -5.37 -6.57 14.46
CA ILE A 136 -5.71 -6.05 13.12
C ILE A 136 -4.83 -6.75 12.09
N ALA A 137 -5.44 -7.25 11.02
CA ALA A 137 -4.69 -7.80 9.90
C ALA A 137 -3.78 -6.73 9.28
N CYS A 138 -2.50 -7.07 9.09
CA CYS A 138 -1.53 -6.14 8.54
C CYS A 138 -0.60 -6.83 7.55
N VAL A 139 -0.41 -6.20 6.39
CA VAL A 139 0.53 -6.64 5.37
C VAL A 139 1.54 -5.53 5.09
N HIS A 140 2.81 -5.88 5.00
CA HIS A 140 3.93 -4.98 4.75
C HIS A 140 4.45 -5.16 3.34
N LEU A 141 4.63 -4.06 2.61
CA LEU A 141 5.33 -4.04 1.34
C LEU A 141 6.66 -3.32 1.51
N GLY A 142 7.72 -3.92 0.98
CA GLY A 142 9.08 -3.39 1.07
C GLY A 142 9.84 -3.54 -0.23
N LEU A 143 10.85 -2.70 -0.41
CA LEU A 143 11.78 -2.74 -1.55
C LEU A 143 13.21 -2.62 -1.03
N ASN A 144 14.12 -3.36 -1.66
CA ASN A 144 15.55 -3.22 -1.41
C ASN A 144 16.33 -3.59 -2.68
N ALA A 145 16.95 -2.60 -3.32
CA ALA A 145 17.70 -2.76 -4.58
C ALA A 145 16.87 -3.42 -5.69
N ASP A 146 17.09 -4.71 -6.00
CA ASP A 146 16.38 -5.50 -7.01
C ASP A 146 15.36 -6.48 -6.42
N TYR A 147 15.08 -6.37 -5.11
CA TYR A 147 14.21 -7.23 -4.34
C TYR A 147 13.00 -6.45 -3.79
N GLY A 148 11.81 -7.02 -3.96
CA GLY A 148 10.57 -6.56 -3.35
C GLY A 148 9.97 -7.66 -2.48
N GLU A 149 9.22 -7.29 -1.46
CA GLU A 149 8.53 -8.23 -0.58
C GLU A 149 7.12 -7.80 -0.25
N VAL A 150 6.28 -8.79 0.00
CA VAL A 150 4.93 -8.67 0.56
C VAL A 150 4.85 -9.64 1.72
N ARG A 151 4.79 -9.14 2.96
CA ARG A 151 4.85 -9.94 4.17
C ARG A 151 3.68 -9.66 5.09
N TRP A 152 3.01 -10.69 5.56
CA TRP A 152 2.05 -10.57 6.65
C TRP A 152 2.75 -10.30 7.97
N ASN A 153 2.07 -9.59 8.86
CA ASN A 153 2.64 -9.12 10.13
C ASN A 153 3.20 -10.24 11.01
N GLU A 154 2.66 -11.45 10.89
CA GLU A 154 3.11 -12.64 11.62
C GLU A 154 4.54 -13.05 11.23
N ALA A 155 4.84 -13.01 9.92
CA ALA A 155 6.14 -13.36 9.36
C ALA A 155 7.07 -12.14 9.17
N TYR A 156 6.56 -10.91 9.40
CA TYR A 156 7.33 -9.70 9.15
C TYR A 156 8.32 -9.39 10.27
N ARG A 157 9.53 -9.04 9.87
CA ARG A 157 10.57 -8.50 10.75
C ARG A 157 10.93 -7.10 10.28
N VAL A 158 10.74 -6.12 11.17
CA VAL A 158 11.10 -4.73 10.85
C VAL A 158 12.60 -4.66 10.60
N PRO A 159 13.05 -4.23 9.40
CA PRO A 159 14.48 -4.10 9.12
C PRO A 159 15.09 -3.02 10.01
N ASN A 160 16.39 -3.12 10.26
CA ASN A 160 17.13 -2.02 10.87
C ASN A 160 17.38 -0.95 9.81
N ASP A 161 17.26 0.32 10.20
CA ASP A 161 17.65 1.41 9.30
C ASP A 161 19.14 1.29 8.98
N VAL A 162 19.46 1.33 7.69
CA VAL A 162 20.85 1.38 7.25
C VAL A 162 21.38 2.78 7.56
N VAL A 163 22.28 2.88 8.52
CA VAL A 163 22.92 4.14 8.90
C VAL A 163 23.62 4.71 7.66
N ALA A 164 23.25 5.94 7.25
CA ALA A 164 23.93 6.76 6.25
C ALA A 164 23.61 6.53 4.74
N GLN A 165 22.45 6.03 4.37
CA GLN A 165 22.00 6.24 2.98
C GLN A 165 21.08 7.45 2.92
N ASP A 166 21.43 8.39 2.02
CA ASP A 166 20.54 9.49 1.66
C ASP A 166 19.25 8.89 1.09
N VAL A 167 18.13 9.09 1.79
CA VAL A 167 16.82 8.56 1.39
C VAL A 167 16.45 8.99 -0.04
N CYS A 168 16.93 10.18 -0.46
CA CYS A 168 16.72 10.70 -1.81
C CYS A 168 17.59 10.00 -2.87
N ALA A 169 18.69 9.35 -2.48
CA ALA A 169 19.63 8.66 -3.39
C ALA A 169 19.43 7.15 -3.46
N TYR A 170 18.36 6.62 -2.81
CA TYR A 170 18.08 5.19 -2.82
C TYR A 170 17.64 4.71 -4.21
N PRO A 171 18.28 3.67 -4.77
CA PRO A 171 17.94 3.18 -6.11
C PRO A 171 16.58 2.50 -6.09
N LEU A 172 15.61 3.08 -6.80
CA LEU A 172 14.26 2.54 -6.97
C LEU A 172 14.01 2.23 -8.45
N ALA A 173 13.96 0.95 -8.80
CA ALA A 173 13.57 0.54 -10.14
C ALA A 173 12.04 0.55 -10.28
N ARG A 174 11.48 1.40 -11.15
CA ARG A 174 10.03 1.50 -11.34
C ARG A 174 9.36 0.15 -11.65
N ASN A 175 9.99 -0.70 -12.44
CA ASN A 175 9.44 -2.02 -12.75
C ASN A 175 9.33 -2.92 -11.51
N LEU A 176 10.30 -2.86 -10.60
CA LEU A 176 10.22 -3.58 -9.31
C LEU A 176 9.06 -3.07 -8.47
N ILE A 177 8.87 -1.74 -8.40
CA ILE A 177 7.75 -1.13 -7.70
C ILE A 177 6.43 -1.68 -8.25
N LEU A 178 6.23 -1.66 -9.57
CA LEU A 178 5.00 -2.12 -10.22
C LEU A 178 4.74 -3.62 -9.98
N LEU A 179 5.77 -4.46 -10.06
CA LEU A 179 5.65 -5.90 -9.79
C LEU A 179 5.28 -6.16 -8.32
N THR A 180 5.92 -5.44 -7.38
CA THR A 180 5.61 -5.56 -5.95
C THR A 180 4.21 -5.06 -5.63
N VAL A 181 3.78 -3.96 -6.25
CA VAL A 181 2.40 -3.44 -6.12
C VAL A 181 1.39 -4.44 -6.68
N ALA A 182 1.65 -5.04 -7.84
CA ALA A 182 0.77 -6.05 -8.43
C ALA A 182 0.63 -7.28 -7.52
N ALA A 183 1.75 -7.80 -6.99
CA ALA A 183 1.76 -8.90 -6.03
C ALA A 183 1.02 -8.52 -4.74
N GLY A 184 1.33 -7.35 -4.16
CA GLY A 184 0.70 -6.86 -2.93
C GLY A 184 -0.81 -6.66 -3.07
N SER A 185 -1.27 -6.07 -4.17
CA SER A 185 -2.70 -5.90 -4.40
C SER A 185 -3.42 -7.24 -4.57
N GLU A 186 -2.81 -8.23 -5.24
CA GLU A 186 -3.41 -9.58 -5.34
C GLU A 186 -3.44 -10.29 -3.99
N VAL A 187 -2.42 -10.12 -3.13
CA VAL A 187 -2.44 -10.63 -1.74
C VAL A 187 -3.60 -10.01 -0.95
N VAL A 188 -3.82 -8.70 -1.09
CA VAL A 188 -4.98 -8.02 -0.47
C VAL A 188 -6.29 -8.62 -0.97
N VAL A 189 -6.45 -8.80 -2.28
CA VAL A 189 -7.66 -9.39 -2.87
C VAL A 189 -7.90 -10.79 -2.32
N ARG A 190 -6.90 -11.68 -2.31
CA ARG A 190 -7.02 -13.04 -1.75
C ARG A 190 -7.39 -13.04 -0.29
N TYR A 191 -6.84 -12.12 0.49
CA TYR A 191 -7.24 -11.98 1.90
C TYR A 191 -8.70 -11.55 2.05
N VAL A 192 -9.17 -10.59 1.25
CA VAL A 192 -10.56 -10.12 1.30
C VAL A 192 -11.53 -11.23 0.93
N LEU A 193 -11.21 -12.02 -0.09
CA LEU A 193 -12.08 -13.07 -0.61
C LEU A 193 -12.09 -14.32 0.28
N ASP A 194 -10.90 -14.80 0.66
CA ASP A 194 -10.70 -16.14 1.20
C ASP A 194 -9.97 -16.15 2.54
N ARG A 195 -9.61 -14.98 3.09
CA ARG A 195 -8.77 -14.82 4.30
C ARG A 195 -7.40 -15.48 4.18
N ARG A 196 -6.94 -15.70 2.94
CA ARG A 196 -5.64 -16.29 2.66
C ARG A 196 -4.53 -15.30 2.99
N ARG A 197 -3.51 -15.78 3.70
CA ARG A 197 -2.30 -15.02 4.06
C ARG A 197 -1.10 -15.76 3.50
N GLU A 198 -0.58 -15.29 2.39
CA GLU A 198 0.61 -15.83 1.74
C GLU A 198 1.65 -14.72 1.64
N ASN A 199 2.90 -15.04 1.94
CA ASN A 199 4.02 -14.13 1.82
C ASN A 199 4.68 -14.31 0.46
N TYR A 200 5.16 -13.20 -0.12
CA TYR A 200 5.79 -13.22 -1.43
C TYR A 200 7.08 -12.41 -1.46
N SER A 201 8.03 -12.86 -2.26
CA SER A 201 9.13 -12.04 -2.73
C SER A 201 9.06 -11.83 -4.24
N VAL A 202 9.61 -10.71 -4.67
CA VAL A 202 9.70 -10.31 -6.08
C VAL A 202 11.15 -9.98 -6.38
N THR A 203 11.73 -10.63 -7.38
CA THR A 203 13.10 -10.35 -7.82
C THR A 203 13.10 -9.81 -9.24
N LEU A 204 13.66 -8.60 -9.42
CA LEU A 204 13.69 -7.97 -10.75
C LEU A 204 14.69 -8.62 -11.69
N LYS A 205 15.80 -9.11 -11.17
CA LYS A 205 16.91 -9.65 -11.96
C LYS A 205 16.51 -10.87 -12.81
N ASP A 206 15.67 -11.75 -12.27
CA ASP A 206 15.21 -12.96 -12.96
C ASP A 206 13.68 -12.99 -13.19
N LEU A 207 13.00 -11.86 -12.89
CA LEU A 207 11.55 -11.66 -13.07
C LEU A 207 10.71 -12.73 -12.37
N LYS A 208 11.07 -13.10 -11.14
CA LYS A 208 10.33 -14.11 -10.37
C LYS A 208 9.49 -13.49 -9.27
N ILE A 209 8.36 -14.13 -9.03
CA ILE A 209 7.52 -13.95 -7.84
C ILE A 209 7.48 -15.29 -7.14
N ASN A 210 8.03 -15.35 -5.93
CA ASN A 210 8.11 -16.59 -5.14
C ASN A 210 7.17 -16.51 -3.96
N VAL A 211 6.54 -17.63 -3.62
CA VAL A 211 5.86 -17.82 -2.34
C VAL A 211 6.92 -18.04 -1.27
N GLU A 212 6.82 -17.31 -0.17
CA GLU A 212 7.76 -17.41 0.94
C GLU A 212 7.11 -18.17 2.10
N PRO A 213 7.86 -19.00 2.81
CA PRO A 213 7.34 -19.74 3.95
C PRO A 213 6.96 -18.78 5.09
N ASP A 214 6.03 -19.22 5.93
CA ASP A 214 5.76 -18.63 7.24
C ASP A 214 6.86 -19.11 8.18
N GLU A 215 7.90 -18.28 8.43
CA GLU A 215 8.98 -18.56 9.38
C GLU A 215 8.61 -18.16 10.81
#